data_0ebb18a4b5108f664512030add983789
#
_entry.id   0ebb18a4b5108f664512030add983789
#
_cell.length_a   1.000
_cell.length_b   1.000
_cell.length_c   1.000
_cell.angle_alpha   90.00
_cell.angle_beta   90.00
_cell.angle_gamma   90.00
#
_symmetry.space_group_name_H-M   'P 1'
#
loop_
_entity.id
_entity.type
_entity.pdbx_description
1 polymer ?
#
loop_
_entity_poly.entity_id
_entity_poly.type
_entity_poly.pdbx_seq_one_letter_code
_entity_poly.pdbx_strand_id
1 'polypeptide(L)'
;QIAYRVKAGLRLRVAISSAYWPFVWPSPELATLTLLEGSIDLPKHQGSDGDEWQFEDAEGAEPWKHKVLREPDYKKSIVNDLVTGEIQQIHDIDEGLNEDAEHGLISGSRAREIWRIHPNDPLCASAESHHTQELARGDWSVRTETFSKMWSDKETYYLTARIEAYEGDQLVFERDFKEQVQRDCS
;
A
#
# COMPACT_ATOMS: atom_id res chain seq x y z
N GLN A 1 19.93 0.56 1.23
CA GLN A 1 20.89 1.22 2.10
C GLN A 1 20.54 0.92 3.56
N ILE A 2 21.51 0.60 4.39
CA ILE A 2 21.33 0.28 5.81
C ILE A 2 22.29 1.16 6.60
N ALA A 3 21.77 1.89 7.59
CA ALA A 3 22.54 2.58 8.61
C ALA A 3 22.00 2.13 9.97
N TYR A 4 22.57 1.06 10.51
CA TYR A 4 22.07 0.45 11.74
C TYR A 4 23.23 -0.04 12.63
N ARG A 5 23.16 0.27 13.92
CA ARG A 5 24.11 -0.21 14.91
C ARG A 5 23.58 -1.50 15.57
N VAL A 6 24.20 -2.61 15.24
CA VAL A 6 23.91 -3.88 15.92
C VAL A 6 24.59 -3.87 17.29
N LYS A 7 23.82 -3.89 18.36
CA LYS A 7 24.34 -3.92 19.74
C LYS A 7 24.99 -5.27 20.05
N ALA A 8 26.00 -5.26 20.93
CA ALA A 8 26.60 -6.48 21.40
C ALA A 8 25.57 -7.41 22.05
N GLY A 9 25.68 -8.71 21.78
CA GLY A 9 24.73 -9.73 22.26
C GLY A 9 23.52 -9.97 21.35
N LEU A 10 23.29 -9.14 20.33
CA LEU A 10 22.27 -9.41 19.31
C LEU A 10 22.81 -10.36 18.23
N ARG A 11 21.90 -11.07 17.59
CA ARG A 11 22.21 -11.96 16.46
C ARG A 11 21.62 -11.36 15.18
N LEU A 12 22.39 -11.40 14.11
CA LEU A 12 21.88 -11.14 12.77
C LEU A 12 21.09 -12.36 12.28
N ARG A 13 19.94 -12.08 11.69
CA ARG A 13 19.10 -13.10 11.08
C ARG A 13 18.87 -12.73 9.63
N VAL A 14 19.11 -13.69 8.74
CA VAL A 14 18.74 -13.62 7.34
C VAL A 14 17.52 -14.51 7.14
N ALA A 15 16.52 -13.99 6.47
CA ALA A 15 15.37 -14.75 6.00
C ALA A 15 15.37 -14.73 4.47
N ILE A 16 15.33 -15.90 3.86
CA ILE A 16 15.21 -16.09 2.42
C ILE A 16 13.83 -16.68 2.16
N SER A 17 13.07 -16.08 1.26
CA SER A 17 11.74 -16.54 0.90
C SER A 17 11.56 -16.49 -0.62
N SER A 18 10.83 -17.44 -1.16
CA SER A 18 10.41 -17.45 -2.57
C SER A 18 9.17 -16.59 -2.84
N ALA A 19 8.53 -16.03 -1.79
CA ALA A 19 7.33 -15.21 -1.90
C ALA A 19 7.35 -14.09 -0.85
N TYR A 20 6.84 -12.93 -1.21
CA TYR A 20 6.68 -11.78 -0.31
C TYR A 20 5.39 -11.01 -0.61
N TRP A 21 4.28 -11.74 -0.76
CA TRP A 21 2.95 -11.20 -0.99
C TRP A 21 2.43 -10.43 0.24
N PRO A 22 1.77 -9.29 0.07
CA PRO A 22 1.44 -8.61 -1.19
C PRO A 22 2.49 -7.58 -1.66
N PHE A 23 3.66 -7.47 -1.04
CA PHE A 23 4.69 -6.50 -1.41
C PHE A 23 5.38 -6.81 -2.74
N VAL A 24 5.51 -8.10 -3.04
CA VAL A 24 6.04 -8.57 -4.31
C VAL A 24 5.04 -9.55 -4.92
N TRP A 25 4.73 -9.34 -6.20
CA TRP A 25 3.84 -10.24 -6.92
C TRP A 25 4.46 -11.64 -6.97
N PRO A 26 3.68 -12.71 -6.75
CA PRO A 26 4.24 -14.05 -6.69
C PRO A 26 4.79 -14.50 -8.05
N SER A 27 5.82 -15.34 -8.02
CA SER A 27 6.30 -16.04 -9.21
C SER A 27 5.17 -16.87 -9.84
N PRO A 28 5.13 -17.02 -11.18
CA PRO A 28 4.10 -17.83 -11.85
C PRO A 28 4.19 -19.31 -11.52
N GLU A 29 5.28 -19.74 -10.91
CA GLU A 29 5.54 -21.14 -10.59
C GLU A 29 5.85 -21.32 -9.10
N LEU A 30 5.35 -22.41 -8.53
CA LEU A 30 5.76 -22.84 -7.19
C LEU A 30 7.20 -23.33 -7.25
N ALA A 31 8.09 -22.64 -6.55
CA ALA A 31 9.48 -23.00 -6.46
C ALA A 31 9.88 -23.42 -5.04
N THR A 32 10.64 -24.50 -4.95
CA THR A 32 11.34 -24.88 -3.73
C THR A 32 12.79 -24.42 -3.81
N LEU A 33 13.19 -23.55 -2.88
CA LEU A 33 14.56 -23.09 -2.77
C LEU A 33 15.34 -24.01 -1.83
N THR A 34 16.49 -24.48 -2.29
CA THR A 34 17.42 -25.24 -1.44
C THR A 34 18.67 -24.40 -1.23
N LEU A 35 18.90 -23.98 0.01
CA LEU A 35 20.11 -23.26 0.37
C LEU A 35 21.22 -24.30 0.71
N LEU A 36 22.25 -24.36 -0.11
CA LEU A 36 23.38 -25.27 0.10
C LEU A 36 24.49 -24.60 0.90
N GLU A 37 24.86 -23.38 0.51
CA GLU A 37 25.87 -22.56 1.18
C GLU A 37 25.64 -21.08 0.88
N GLY A 38 26.25 -20.20 1.63
CA GLY A 38 26.19 -18.77 1.38
C GLY A 38 27.07 -17.96 2.33
N SER A 39 27.37 -16.74 1.92
CA SER A 39 28.04 -15.75 2.75
C SER A 39 27.27 -14.44 2.73
N ILE A 40 27.50 -13.62 3.73
CA ILE A 40 26.95 -12.26 3.81
C ILE A 40 28.09 -11.31 4.08
N ASP A 41 28.30 -10.37 3.17
CA ASP A 41 29.25 -9.29 3.33
C ASP A 41 28.50 -8.05 3.84
N LEU A 42 28.84 -7.64 5.05
CA LEU A 42 28.26 -6.47 5.68
C LEU A 42 29.33 -5.36 5.77
N PRO A 43 29.12 -4.23 5.07
CA PRO A 43 30.06 -3.11 5.19
C PRO A 43 30.02 -2.56 6.62
N LYS A 44 31.19 -2.54 7.25
CA LYS A 44 31.36 -1.96 8.57
C LYS A 44 31.71 -0.50 8.44
N HIS A 45 30.90 0.37 9.03
CA HIS A 45 31.22 1.77 9.15
C HIS A 45 32.44 1.96 10.08
N GLN A 46 33.44 2.69 9.62
CA GLN A 46 34.71 2.86 10.37
C GLN A 46 34.75 4.14 11.21
N GLY A 47 33.67 4.91 11.16
CA GLY A 47 33.61 6.23 11.75
C GLY A 47 34.26 7.29 10.86
N SER A 48 33.76 8.48 10.89
CA SER A 48 34.31 9.65 10.19
C SER A 48 33.99 10.92 10.98
N ASP A 49 34.69 11.99 10.70
CA ASP A 49 34.45 13.30 11.34
C ASP A 49 33.00 13.81 11.06
N GLY A 50 32.34 13.33 10.01
CA GLY A 50 30.95 13.63 9.70
C GLY A 50 29.91 12.87 10.53
N ASP A 51 30.34 11.87 11.33
CA ASP A 51 29.40 11.06 12.14
C ASP A 51 28.85 11.84 13.35
N GLU A 52 29.55 12.90 13.76
CA GLU A 52 29.20 13.78 14.89
C GLU A 52 28.40 15.01 14.40
N TRP A 53 27.73 14.91 13.25
CA TRP A 53 26.87 15.98 12.77
C TRP A 53 25.77 16.30 13.79
N GLN A 54 25.72 17.54 14.22
CA GLN A 54 24.65 18.06 15.04
C GLN A 54 23.62 18.74 14.12
N PHE A 55 22.41 18.24 14.16
CA PHE A 55 21.30 18.88 13.49
C PHE A 55 20.90 20.13 14.29
N GLU A 56 20.41 21.13 13.57
CA GLU A 56 19.71 22.25 14.20
C GLU A 56 18.50 21.74 14.99
N ASP A 57 18.06 22.52 15.97
CA ASP A 57 16.87 22.18 16.75
C ASP A 57 15.66 22.00 15.80
N ALA A 58 14.83 21.02 16.09
CA ALA A 58 13.64 20.77 15.29
C ALA A 58 12.70 21.96 15.37
N GLU A 59 12.39 22.52 14.21
CA GLU A 59 11.36 23.56 14.07
C GLU A 59 10.03 22.92 13.66
N GLY A 60 8.94 23.31 14.29
CA GLY A 60 7.58 22.85 13.97
C GLY A 60 6.70 24.02 13.54
N ALA A 61 5.87 23.81 12.52
CA ALA A 61 4.77 24.73 12.22
C ALA A 61 3.67 24.59 13.29
N GLU A 62 2.84 25.63 13.42
CA GLU A 62 1.61 25.54 14.21
C GLU A 62 0.77 24.35 13.72
N PRO A 63 0.16 23.59 14.64
CA PRO A 63 -0.72 22.49 14.26
C PRO A 63 -1.85 22.95 13.35
N TRP A 64 -2.19 22.14 12.36
CA TRP A 64 -3.32 22.42 11.49
C TRP A 64 -4.62 22.55 12.30
N LYS A 65 -5.24 23.73 12.22
CA LYS A 65 -6.51 24.02 12.89
C LYS A 65 -7.66 23.53 12.01
N HIS A 66 -8.34 22.49 12.46
CA HIS A 66 -9.45 21.89 11.73
C HIS A 66 -10.55 21.42 12.69
N LYS A 67 -11.72 21.22 12.13
CA LYS A 67 -12.86 20.58 12.80
C LYS A 67 -13.03 19.19 12.21
N VAL A 68 -13.02 18.17 13.07
CA VAL A 68 -13.29 16.79 12.66
C VAL A 68 -14.80 16.65 12.43
N LEU A 69 -15.19 16.26 11.21
CA LEU A 69 -16.57 15.98 10.82
C LEU A 69 -16.86 14.47 10.82
N ARG A 70 -15.86 13.66 10.52
CA ARG A 70 -15.88 12.18 10.61
C ARG A 70 -14.52 11.75 11.16
N GLU A 71 -14.54 10.97 12.23
CA GLU A 71 -13.31 10.41 12.80
C GLU A 71 -12.66 9.40 11.85
N PRO A 72 -11.32 9.33 11.82
CA PRO A 72 -10.64 8.29 11.06
C PRO A 72 -10.92 6.90 11.64
N ASP A 73 -11.00 5.90 10.79
CA ASP A 73 -11.14 4.49 11.16
C ASP A 73 -10.23 3.61 10.30
N TYR A 74 -9.47 2.72 10.95
CA TYR A 74 -8.50 1.86 10.28
C TYR A 74 -8.71 0.41 10.70
N LYS A 75 -9.07 -0.42 9.76
CA LYS A 75 -9.24 -1.84 9.99
C LYS A 75 -8.38 -2.65 9.02
N LYS A 76 -7.55 -3.54 9.57
CA LYS A 76 -6.79 -4.52 8.79
C LYS A 76 -7.16 -5.92 9.26
N SER A 77 -7.47 -6.80 8.34
CA SER A 77 -7.88 -8.16 8.63
C SER A 77 -7.28 -9.15 7.64
N ILE A 78 -7.12 -10.38 8.11
CA ILE A 78 -6.81 -11.55 7.28
C ILE A 78 -7.98 -12.51 7.40
N VAL A 79 -8.54 -12.88 6.27
CA VAL A 79 -9.60 -13.88 6.16
C VAL A 79 -9.01 -15.11 5.49
N ASN A 80 -9.20 -16.27 6.10
CA ASN A 80 -8.84 -17.57 5.53
C ASN A 80 -10.12 -18.35 5.29
N ASP A 81 -10.44 -18.60 4.02
CA ASP A 81 -11.55 -19.45 3.64
C ASP A 81 -11.12 -20.90 3.80
N LEU A 82 -11.71 -21.58 4.78
CA LEU A 82 -11.38 -22.96 5.12
C LEU A 82 -11.88 -23.98 4.09
N VAL A 83 -12.76 -23.59 3.19
CA VAL A 83 -13.30 -24.44 2.12
C VAL A 83 -12.44 -24.37 0.88
N THR A 84 -12.11 -23.16 0.45
CA THR A 84 -11.30 -22.95 -0.76
C THR A 84 -9.82 -22.89 -0.48
N GLY A 85 -9.39 -22.55 0.74
CA GLY A 85 -8.00 -22.30 1.12
C GLY A 85 -7.50 -20.91 0.70
N GLU A 86 -8.35 -20.06 0.11
CA GLU A 86 -7.99 -18.70 -0.25
C GLU A 86 -7.72 -17.84 1.00
N ILE A 87 -6.67 -17.06 0.94
CA ILE A 87 -6.32 -16.08 1.97
C ILE A 87 -6.54 -14.69 1.40
N GLN A 88 -7.28 -13.86 2.13
CA GLN A 88 -7.50 -12.45 1.79
C GLN A 88 -6.90 -11.57 2.88
N GLN A 89 -6.07 -10.60 2.47
CA GLN A 89 -5.71 -9.48 3.32
C GLN A 89 -6.56 -8.29 2.92
N ILE A 90 -7.28 -7.72 3.89
CA ILE A 90 -8.25 -6.65 3.66
C ILE A 90 -7.83 -5.44 4.49
N HIS A 91 -7.73 -4.28 3.85
CA HIS A 91 -7.57 -3.00 4.51
C HIS A 91 -8.79 -2.14 4.22
N ASP A 92 -9.51 -1.76 5.27
CA ASP A 92 -10.53 -0.72 5.24
C ASP A 92 -9.92 0.51 5.94
N ILE A 93 -9.78 1.59 5.21
CA ILE A 93 -9.10 2.82 5.63
C ILE A 93 -10.09 3.97 5.46
N ASP A 94 -10.42 4.66 6.52
CA ASP A 94 -11.09 5.96 6.49
C ASP A 94 -10.14 6.98 7.16
N GLU A 95 -9.60 7.92 6.38
CA GLU A 95 -8.73 8.98 6.89
C GLU A 95 -9.52 10.07 7.64
N GLY A 96 -10.83 9.88 7.75
CA GLY A 96 -11.75 10.85 8.32
C GLY A 96 -12.21 11.92 7.32
N LEU A 97 -12.96 12.88 7.83
CA LEU A 97 -13.42 14.06 7.09
C LEU A 97 -13.19 15.29 7.96
N ASN A 98 -12.43 16.24 7.46
CA ASN A 98 -12.02 17.41 8.22
C ASN A 98 -12.37 18.69 7.49
N GLU A 99 -12.80 19.70 8.25
CA GLU A 99 -13.04 21.07 7.78
C GLU A 99 -11.90 21.97 8.25
N ASP A 100 -11.18 22.57 7.31
CA ASP A 100 -10.15 23.56 7.62
C ASP A 100 -10.76 24.79 8.29
N ALA A 101 -10.20 25.20 9.43
CA ALA A 101 -10.74 26.29 10.24
C ALA A 101 -10.52 27.69 9.63
N GLU A 102 -9.55 27.83 8.70
CA GLU A 102 -9.21 29.12 8.12
C GLU A 102 -10.07 29.43 6.88
N HIS A 103 -10.26 28.45 6.00
CA HIS A 103 -10.94 28.67 4.72
C HIS A 103 -12.13 27.74 4.46
N GLY A 104 -12.50 26.89 5.42
CA GLY A 104 -13.72 26.07 5.38
C GLY A 104 -13.71 24.96 4.30
N LEU A 105 -12.53 24.57 3.78
CA LEU A 105 -12.45 23.42 2.89
C LEU A 105 -12.64 22.15 3.69
N ILE A 106 -13.59 21.34 3.28
CA ILE A 106 -13.83 20.01 3.79
C ILE A 106 -13.07 19.02 2.89
N SER A 107 -12.29 18.13 3.49
CA SER A 107 -11.56 17.10 2.75
C SER A 107 -11.53 15.78 3.52
N GLY A 108 -11.60 14.68 2.79
CA GLY A 108 -11.49 13.35 3.35
C GLY A 108 -11.26 12.30 2.28
N SER A 109 -10.80 11.13 2.72
CA SER A 109 -10.60 9.99 1.82
C SER A 109 -10.91 8.68 2.52
N ARG A 110 -11.30 7.70 1.70
CA ARG A 110 -11.49 6.32 2.12
C ARG A 110 -10.86 5.38 1.11
N ALA A 111 -10.38 4.26 1.59
CA ALA A 111 -9.87 3.20 0.74
C ALA A 111 -10.31 1.84 1.26
N ARG A 112 -10.64 0.95 0.35
CA ARG A 112 -10.79 -0.47 0.62
C ARG A 112 -9.88 -1.23 -0.33
N GLU A 113 -8.96 -2.01 0.22
CA GLU A 113 -7.98 -2.77 -0.54
C GLU A 113 -8.09 -4.24 -0.15
N ILE A 114 -8.05 -5.13 -1.16
CA ILE A 114 -8.16 -6.56 -0.96
C ILE A 114 -7.09 -7.26 -1.79
N TRP A 115 -6.20 -7.98 -1.12
CA TRP A 115 -5.22 -8.85 -1.76
C TRP A 115 -5.60 -10.31 -1.49
N ARG A 116 -5.72 -11.10 -2.57
CA ARG A 116 -6.09 -12.51 -2.52
C ARG A 116 -4.97 -13.38 -3.03
N ILE A 117 -4.77 -14.51 -2.38
CA ILE A 117 -3.84 -15.55 -2.82
C ILE A 117 -4.27 -16.91 -2.26
N HIS A 118 -3.96 -17.97 -2.98
CA HIS A 118 -4.02 -19.32 -2.47
C HIS A 118 -2.58 -19.87 -2.31
N PRO A 119 -2.21 -20.47 -1.16
CA PRO A 119 -0.82 -20.88 -0.87
C PRO A 119 -0.21 -21.84 -1.90
N ASN A 120 -1.04 -22.64 -2.58
CA ASN A 120 -0.62 -23.64 -3.56
C ASN A 120 -0.92 -23.24 -5.01
N ASP A 121 -1.37 -22.01 -5.24
CA ASP A 121 -1.64 -21.49 -6.60
C ASP A 121 -1.24 -20.01 -6.70
N PRO A 122 -0.02 -19.71 -7.11
CA PRO A 122 0.45 -18.34 -7.25
C PRO A 122 -0.26 -17.55 -8.37
N LEU A 123 -0.87 -18.25 -9.34
CA LEU A 123 -1.59 -17.62 -10.45
C LEU A 123 -2.98 -17.10 -10.06
N CYS A 124 -3.52 -17.52 -8.91
CA CYS A 124 -4.77 -16.98 -8.41
C CYS A 124 -4.61 -15.61 -7.72
N ALA A 125 -3.37 -15.12 -7.55
CA ALA A 125 -3.10 -13.85 -6.91
C ALA A 125 -3.86 -12.70 -7.59
N SER A 126 -4.53 -11.87 -6.79
CA SER A 126 -5.22 -10.68 -7.29
C SER A 126 -5.21 -9.58 -6.25
N ALA A 127 -5.20 -8.34 -6.72
CA ALA A 127 -5.32 -7.14 -5.90
C ALA A 127 -6.47 -6.29 -6.41
N GLU A 128 -7.32 -5.81 -5.53
CA GLU A 128 -8.42 -4.89 -5.82
C GLU A 128 -8.33 -3.69 -4.88
N SER A 129 -8.65 -2.52 -5.39
CA SER A 129 -8.68 -1.29 -4.62
C SER A 129 -9.86 -0.43 -5.04
N HIS A 130 -10.55 0.12 -4.05
CA HIS A 130 -11.56 1.15 -4.22
C HIS A 130 -11.19 2.34 -3.36
N HIS A 131 -11.01 3.51 -3.97
CA HIS A 131 -10.70 4.76 -3.28
C HIS A 131 -11.80 5.79 -3.53
N THR A 132 -12.15 6.50 -2.47
CA THR A 132 -13.03 7.66 -2.50
C THR A 132 -12.27 8.87 -2.02
N GLN A 133 -12.30 9.96 -2.77
CA GLN A 133 -11.79 11.28 -2.36
C GLN A 133 -12.95 12.28 -2.34
N GLU A 134 -13.12 12.98 -1.24
CA GLU A 134 -14.22 13.93 -1.01
C GLU A 134 -13.65 15.33 -0.77
N LEU A 135 -14.19 16.33 -1.46
CA LEU A 135 -13.90 17.76 -1.24
C LEU A 135 -15.19 18.55 -1.25
N ALA A 136 -15.34 19.48 -0.30
CA ALA A 136 -16.51 20.37 -0.26
C ALA A 136 -16.18 21.73 0.35
N ARG A 137 -16.95 22.77 -0.01
CA ARG A 137 -16.92 24.08 0.64
C ARG A 137 -18.20 24.86 0.32
N GLY A 138 -18.96 25.24 1.33
CA GLY A 138 -20.27 25.85 1.14
C GLY A 138 -21.21 24.92 0.40
N ASP A 139 -21.82 25.39 -0.69
CA ASP A 139 -22.74 24.61 -1.53
C ASP A 139 -22.01 23.75 -2.59
N TRP A 140 -20.70 23.90 -2.72
CA TRP A 140 -19.91 23.13 -3.66
C TRP A 140 -19.41 21.83 -3.03
N SER A 141 -19.61 20.71 -3.71
CA SER A 141 -19.07 19.41 -3.32
C SER A 141 -18.69 18.59 -4.54
N VAL A 142 -17.56 17.92 -4.45
CA VAL A 142 -17.08 16.98 -5.48
C VAL A 142 -16.57 15.70 -4.84
N ARG A 143 -16.68 14.61 -5.57
CA ARG A 143 -16.19 13.31 -5.14
C ARG A 143 -15.62 12.56 -6.34
N THR A 144 -14.51 11.86 -6.13
CA THR A 144 -14.01 10.87 -7.07
C THR A 144 -14.07 9.48 -6.45
N GLU A 145 -14.48 8.50 -7.27
CA GLU A 145 -14.40 7.08 -6.98
C GLU A 145 -13.44 6.44 -7.97
N THR A 146 -12.49 5.67 -7.47
CA THR A 146 -11.56 4.93 -8.31
C THR A 146 -11.59 3.45 -7.94
N PHE A 147 -11.78 2.60 -8.93
CA PHE A 147 -11.76 1.15 -8.80
C PHE A 147 -10.58 0.63 -9.60
N SER A 148 -9.78 -0.24 -9.02
CA SER A 148 -8.69 -0.90 -9.74
C SER A 148 -8.62 -2.37 -9.40
N LYS A 149 -8.17 -3.16 -10.36
CA LYS A 149 -7.91 -4.58 -10.19
C LYS A 149 -6.69 -4.99 -10.99
N MET A 150 -5.84 -5.79 -10.36
CA MET A 150 -4.68 -6.44 -10.99
C MET A 150 -4.75 -7.95 -10.74
N TRP A 151 -4.42 -8.72 -11.76
CA TRP A 151 -4.22 -10.17 -11.72
C TRP A 151 -3.21 -10.58 -12.79
N SER A 152 -2.84 -11.84 -12.86
CA SER A 152 -1.92 -12.32 -13.87
C SER A 152 -2.20 -13.77 -14.26
N ASP A 153 -1.73 -14.15 -15.44
CA ASP A 153 -1.42 -15.52 -15.80
C ASP A 153 0.11 -15.77 -15.77
N LYS A 154 0.59 -16.78 -16.45
CA LYS A 154 2.03 -17.11 -16.50
C LYS A 154 2.88 -16.08 -17.22
N GLU A 155 2.33 -15.38 -18.18
CA GLU A 155 3.08 -14.54 -19.13
C GLU A 155 2.69 -13.05 -19.05
N THR A 156 1.52 -12.75 -18.49
CA THR A 156 0.94 -11.41 -18.60
C THR A 156 0.35 -10.94 -17.28
N TYR A 157 0.60 -9.68 -16.95
CA TYR A 157 -0.16 -8.93 -15.97
C TYR A 157 -1.33 -8.24 -16.64
N TYR A 158 -2.48 -8.27 -16.00
CA TYR A 158 -3.71 -7.60 -16.42
C TYR A 158 -4.08 -6.55 -15.40
N LEU A 159 -4.39 -5.34 -15.88
CA LEU A 159 -4.84 -4.24 -15.06
C LEU A 159 -6.14 -3.68 -15.64
N THR A 160 -7.10 -3.47 -14.77
CA THR A 160 -8.30 -2.69 -15.09
C THR A 160 -8.47 -1.61 -14.05
N ALA A 161 -8.94 -0.45 -14.48
CA ALA A 161 -9.33 0.60 -13.57
C ALA A 161 -10.52 1.38 -14.13
N ARG A 162 -11.29 2.00 -13.24
CA ARG A 162 -12.36 2.92 -13.56
C ARG A 162 -12.27 4.11 -12.62
N ILE A 163 -12.40 5.30 -13.15
CA ILE A 163 -12.57 6.53 -12.40
C ILE A 163 -13.94 7.11 -12.70
N GLU A 164 -14.60 7.57 -11.66
CA GLU A 164 -15.84 8.33 -11.71
C GLU A 164 -15.65 9.62 -10.92
N ALA A 165 -16.14 10.74 -11.46
CA ALA A 165 -16.15 12.03 -10.77
C ALA A 165 -17.56 12.59 -10.70
N TYR A 166 -17.90 13.13 -9.55
CA TYR A 166 -19.21 13.64 -9.21
C TYR A 166 -19.13 15.10 -8.79
N GLU A 167 -20.13 15.89 -9.17
CA GLU A 167 -20.44 17.20 -8.60
C GLU A 167 -21.78 17.07 -7.88
N GLY A 168 -21.76 17.20 -6.55
CA GLY A 168 -22.89 16.74 -5.74
C GLY A 168 -23.17 15.25 -5.97
N ASP A 169 -24.39 14.91 -6.37
CA ASP A 169 -24.79 13.55 -6.72
C ASP A 169 -24.75 13.28 -8.24
N GLN A 170 -24.38 14.25 -9.05
CA GLN A 170 -24.33 14.12 -10.50
C GLN A 170 -22.99 13.55 -10.95
N LEU A 171 -22.99 12.43 -11.68
CA LEU A 171 -21.83 11.92 -12.39
C LEU A 171 -21.49 12.88 -13.54
N VAL A 172 -20.29 13.50 -13.47
CA VAL A 172 -19.83 14.48 -14.48
C VAL A 172 -18.71 13.95 -15.36
N PHE A 173 -18.04 12.89 -14.92
CA PHE A 173 -16.99 12.25 -15.70
C PHE A 173 -16.85 10.78 -15.31
N GLU A 174 -16.59 9.92 -16.30
CA GLU A 174 -16.17 8.54 -16.11
C GLU A 174 -15.15 8.12 -17.15
N ARG A 175 -14.27 7.21 -16.78
CA ARG A 175 -13.32 6.62 -17.71
C ARG A 175 -12.87 5.24 -17.24
N ASP A 176 -12.86 4.28 -18.18
CA ASP A 176 -12.32 2.96 -18.01
C ASP A 176 -10.89 2.85 -18.57
N PHE A 177 -10.06 2.05 -17.92
CA PHE A 177 -8.71 1.71 -18.34
C PHE A 177 -8.58 0.19 -18.37
N LYS A 178 -7.87 -0.32 -19.37
CA LYS A 178 -7.55 -1.74 -19.49
C LYS A 178 -6.18 -1.88 -20.12
N GLU A 179 -5.25 -2.48 -19.37
CA GLU A 179 -3.86 -2.64 -19.80
C GLU A 179 -3.42 -4.08 -19.60
N GLN A 180 -2.44 -4.48 -20.41
CA GLN A 180 -1.75 -5.76 -20.33
C GLN A 180 -0.27 -5.50 -20.42
N VAL A 181 0.51 -6.11 -19.53
CA VAL A 181 1.96 -5.96 -19.46
C VAL A 181 2.58 -7.35 -19.41
N GLN A 182 3.52 -7.61 -20.31
CA GLN A 182 4.26 -8.88 -20.28
C GLN A 182 5.03 -9.01 -18.97
N ARG A 183 5.03 -10.19 -18.39
CA ARG A 183 5.83 -10.51 -17.20
C ARG A 183 7.28 -10.74 -17.63
N ASP A 184 8.17 -9.86 -17.14
CA ASP A 184 9.60 -10.00 -17.32
C ASP A 184 10.24 -10.53 -16.03
N CYS A 185 11.04 -11.57 -16.12
CA CYS A 185 11.88 -12.08 -15.02
C CYS A 185 11.15 -12.41 -13.70
N SER A 186 9.86 -12.68 -13.75
CA SER A 186 9.06 -12.95 -12.55
C SER A 186 8.29 -14.26 -12.65
#